data_6522528fa5d89a3631ffc3032aefbf33
#
_entry.id   6522528fa5d89a3631ffc3032aefbf33
#
_cell.length_a   1.000
_cell.length_b   1.000
_cell.length_c   1.000
_cell.angle_alpha   90.00
_cell.angle_beta   90.00
_cell.angle_gamma   90.00
#
_symmetry.space_group_name_H-M   'P 1'
#
loop_
_entity.id
_entity.type
_entity.pdbx_description
1 polymer ?
#
loop_
_entity_poly.entity_id
_entity_poly.type
_entity_poly.pdbx_seq_one_letter_code
_entity_poly.pdbx_strand_id
1 'polypeptide(L)'
;MKVLVICGPTGSGKSRLAVNLAKKLNGVVINADSIQIYREIKILSGRPDFDDYREAPHRLYGIMSVYNTCSVGVWREMALATIKECEFVDKLPIICGGTGLYIKFLLDELSAIPKIPNSIKLEARLELERIGNEGFRDLLAKSDPVSAAKIKTGDKNRLLRAWEVFKTTAKPLSYWHERYKKQNTQHKFFKVLLMPNREVLYSDCDKRFLNFVNQGLSLIHI
;
A
#
# COMPACT_ATOMS: atom_id res chain seq x y z
N MET A 1 7.37 -20.09 -5.98
CA MET A 1 6.63 -20.36 -4.74
C MET A 1 5.14 -20.04 -4.87
N LYS A 2 4.25 -20.68 -4.07
CA LYS A 2 2.82 -20.32 -3.96
C LYS A 2 2.67 -19.19 -2.93
N VAL A 3 1.86 -18.18 -3.22
CA VAL A 3 1.56 -17.04 -2.34
C VAL A 3 0.05 -16.86 -2.27
N LEU A 4 -0.52 -16.82 -1.07
CA LEU A 4 -1.94 -16.53 -0.89
C LEU A 4 -2.13 -15.02 -0.68
N VAL A 5 -3.11 -14.43 -1.35
CA VAL A 5 -3.47 -13.00 -1.23
C VAL A 5 -4.91 -12.89 -0.77
N ILE A 6 -5.13 -12.37 0.43
CA ILE A 6 -6.46 -12.15 1.02
C ILE A 6 -6.71 -10.63 1.03
N CYS A 7 -7.66 -10.18 0.24
CA CYS A 7 -8.02 -8.77 0.12
C CYS A 7 -9.51 -8.55 0.35
N GLY A 8 -9.88 -7.31 0.66
CA GLY A 8 -11.24 -6.90 0.93
C GLY A 8 -11.29 -5.59 1.71
N PRO A 9 -12.47 -4.98 1.86
CA PRO A 9 -12.65 -3.73 2.60
C PRO A 9 -12.36 -3.91 4.10
N THR A 10 -12.24 -2.79 4.80
CA THR A 10 -12.21 -2.78 6.28
C THR A 10 -13.47 -3.45 6.82
N GLY A 11 -13.37 -4.22 7.91
CA GLY A 11 -14.52 -4.94 8.49
C GLY A 11 -14.88 -6.26 7.79
N SER A 12 -14.22 -6.66 6.69
CA SER A 12 -14.57 -7.87 5.94
C SER A 12 -14.14 -9.21 6.57
N GLY A 13 -13.47 -9.21 7.73
CA GLY A 13 -13.00 -10.44 8.37
C GLY A 13 -11.70 -11.02 7.79
N LYS A 14 -11.03 -10.32 6.87
CA LYS A 14 -9.81 -10.82 6.21
C LYS A 14 -8.67 -11.20 7.16
N SER A 15 -8.46 -10.43 8.23
CA SER A 15 -7.39 -10.72 9.22
C SER A 15 -7.64 -12.04 9.93
N ARG A 16 -8.87 -12.28 10.39
CA ARG A 16 -9.25 -13.55 11.05
C ARG A 16 -9.10 -14.73 10.09
N LEU A 17 -9.51 -14.58 8.83
CA LEU A 17 -9.31 -15.62 7.82
C LEU A 17 -7.83 -15.90 7.59
N ALA A 18 -6.99 -14.84 7.51
CA ALA A 18 -5.55 -14.98 7.31
C ALA A 18 -4.88 -15.75 8.45
N VAL A 19 -5.22 -15.43 9.71
CA VAL A 19 -4.71 -16.14 10.89
C VAL A 19 -5.14 -17.60 10.88
N ASN A 20 -6.42 -17.89 10.63
CA ASN A 20 -6.93 -19.26 10.57
C ASN A 20 -6.24 -20.10 9.48
N LEU A 21 -5.99 -19.52 8.32
CA LEU A 21 -5.26 -20.20 7.24
C LEU A 21 -3.78 -20.34 7.57
N ALA A 22 -3.16 -19.36 8.21
CA ALA A 22 -1.77 -19.46 8.64
C ALA A 22 -1.56 -20.61 9.64
N LYS A 23 -2.48 -20.79 10.58
CA LYS A 23 -2.44 -21.93 11.54
C LYS A 23 -2.56 -23.28 10.83
N LYS A 24 -3.49 -23.38 9.87
CA LYS A 24 -3.77 -24.66 9.18
C LYS A 24 -2.73 -25.03 8.13
N LEU A 25 -2.10 -24.04 7.51
CA LEU A 25 -1.23 -24.23 6.35
C LEU A 25 0.25 -23.91 6.64
N ASN A 26 0.65 -23.83 7.91
CA ASN A 26 2.00 -23.42 8.32
C ASN A 26 2.42 -22.11 7.65
N GLY A 27 1.57 -21.07 7.74
CA GLY A 27 1.75 -19.82 7.03
C GLY A 27 2.31 -18.69 7.87
N VAL A 28 2.65 -17.60 7.19
CA VAL A 28 3.06 -16.31 7.77
C VAL A 28 2.15 -15.22 7.20
N VAL A 29 1.48 -14.46 8.07
CA VAL A 29 0.64 -13.34 7.66
C VAL A 29 1.52 -12.11 7.39
N ILE A 30 1.43 -11.55 6.18
CA ILE A 30 2.22 -10.42 5.72
C ILE A 30 1.29 -9.23 5.44
N ASN A 31 1.55 -8.10 6.08
CA ASN A 31 0.72 -6.91 5.97
C ASN A 31 0.70 -6.32 4.55
N ALA A 32 -0.51 -6.05 4.03
CA ALA A 32 -0.77 -5.27 2.81
C ALA A 32 -1.74 -4.09 3.07
N ASP A 33 -1.64 -3.50 4.25
CA ASP A 33 -2.37 -2.28 4.62
C ASP A 33 -1.37 -1.15 4.87
N SER A 34 -1.55 -0.01 4.18
CA SER A 34 -0.63 1.12 4.21
C SER A 34 -0.60 1.86 5.55
N ILE A 35 -1.58 1.65 6.41
CA ILE A 35 -1.68 2.29 7.72
C ILE A 35 -1.15 1.36 8.82
N GLN A 36 -1.40 0.07 8.74
CA GLN A 36 -0.94 -0.90 9.74
C GLN A 36 0.59 -1.12 9.76
N ILE A 37 1.31 -0.55 8.80
CA ILE A 37 2.78 -0.59 8.77
C ILE A 37 3.42 0.33 9.82
N TYR A 38 2.68 1.35 10.28
CA TYR A 38 3.18 2.35 11.23
C TYR A 38 2.99 1.91 12.69
N ARG A 39 4.05 2.11 13.52
CA ARG A 39 4.06 1.61 14.90
C ARG A 39 3.24 2.46 15.86
N GLU A 40 3.17 3.76 15.63
CA GLU A 40 2.57 4.72 16.55
C GLU A 40 1.04 4.71 16.53
N ILE A 41 0.41 4.27 15.44
CA ILE A 41 -1.05 4.28 15.26
C ILE A 41 -1.68 2.89 15.45
N LYS A 42 -1.30 2.19 16.52
CA LYS A 42 -1.71 0.79 16.77
C LYS A 42 -3.22 0.63 16.84
N ILE A 43 -3.91 1.39 17.69
CA ILE A 43 -5.36 1.28 17.92
C ILE A 43 -6.13 1.67 16.66
N LEU A 44 -5.91 2.89 16.17
CA LEU A 44 -6.64 3.47 15.03
C LEU A 44 -6.52 2.60 13.75
N SER A 45 -5.36 2.01 13.52
CA SER A 45 -5.16 1.11 12.37
C SER A 45 -5.79 -0.28 12.56
N GLY A 46 -6.13 -0.64 13.81
CA GLY A 46 -6.58 -1.99 14.15
C GLY A 46 -5.55 -3.05 13.79
N ARG A 47 -4.29 -2.75 14.10
CA ARG A 47 -3.16 -3.67 13.89
C ARG A 47 -3.32 -4.89 14.80
N PRO A 48 -2.84 -6.08 14.40
CA PRO A 48 -2.84 -7.30 15.22
C PRO A 48 -2.35 -7.03 16.63
N ASP A 49 -3.02 -7.63 17.60
CA ASP A 49 -2.67 -7.57 19.02
C ASP A 49 -1.75 -8.72 19.44
N PHE A 50 -1.52 -8.84 20.74
CA PHE A 50 -0.64 -9.88 21.28
C PHE A 50 -1.18 -11.29 21.04
N ASP A 51 -2.49 -11.48 21.13
CA ASP A 51 -3.11 -12.79 20.94
C ASP A 51 -3.07 -13.22 19.48
N ASP A 52 -3.27 -12.29 18.53
CA ASP A 52 -3.09 -12.56 17.10
C ASP A 52 -1.66 -13.04 16.79
N TYR A 53 -0.63 -12.41 17.41
CA TYR A 53 0.76 -12.83 17.23
C TYR A 53 1.08 -14.19 17.83
N ARG A 54 0.38 -14.61 18.88
CA ARG A 54 0.50 -15.96 19.44
C ARG A 54 -0.12 -17.02 18.55
N GLU A 55 -1.18 -16.66 17.83
CA GLU A 55 -1.89 -17.58 16.96
C GLU A 55 -1.15 -17.87 15.65
N ALA A 56 -0.49 -16.87 15.06
CA ALA A 56 0.27 -17.02 13.82
C ALA A 56 1.40 -16.01 13.71
N PRO A 57 2.50 -16.32 13.00
CA PRO A 57 3.54 -15.35 12.71
C PRO A 57 3.03 -14.22 11.81
N HIS A 58 3.29 -12.97 12.21
CA HIS A 58 2.94 -11.77 11.45
C HIS A 58 4.19 -11.00 11.04
N ARG A 59 4.19 -10.39 9.85
CA ARG A 59 5.28 -9.59 9.30
C ARG A 59 4.77 -8.29 8.70
N LEU A 60 5.61 -7.27 8.70
CA LEU A 60 5.36 -5.93 8.15
C LEU A 60 4.26 -5.13 8.87
N TYR A 61 3.99 -5.45 10.13
CA TYR A 61 3.08 -4.68 10.98
C TYR A 61 3.87 -3.83 11.97
N GLY A 62 3.62 -2.51 12.00
CA GLY A 62 4.23 -1.60 12.96
C GLY A 62 5.76 -1.52 12.88
N ILE A 63 6.33 -1.67 11.72
CA ILE A 63 7.79 -1.68 11.50
C ILE A 63 8.36 -0.32 11.16
N MET A 64 7.53 0.64 10.75
CA MET A 64 7.95 1.98 10.39
C MET A 64 7.41 3.02 11.35
N SER A 65 8.13 4.15 11.51
CA SER A 65 7.63 5.33 12.18
C SER A 65 6.81 6.19 11.23
N VAL A 66 5.78 6.88 11.74
CA VAL A 66 4.95 7.84 10.98
C VAL A 66 5.75 9.00 10.39
N TYR A 67 6.94 9.29 10.89
CA TYR A 67 7.86 10.28 10.32
C TYR A 67 8.47 9.84 8.97
N ASN A 68 8.35 8.55 8.63
CA ASN A 68 8.88 7.98 7.40
C ASN A 68 7.74 7.57 6.46
N THR A 69 7.77 8.03 5.23
CA THR A 69 6.75 7.65 4.23
C THR A 69 7.04 6.26 3.66
N CYS A 70 6.10 5.34 3.81
CA CYS A 70 6.13 4.05 3.13
C CYS A 70 5.53 4.17 1.72
N SER A 71 6.36 4.30 0.71
CA SER A 71 5.88 4.23 -0.67
C SER A 71 5.52 2.79 -1.06
N VAL A 72 4.68 2.64 -2.09
CA VAL A 72 4.34 1.32 -2.63
C VAL A 72 5.56 0.52 -3.08
N GLY A 73 6.59 1.19 -3.61
CA GLY A 73 7.87 0.55 -4.00
C GLY A 73 8.61 -0.01 -2.79
N VAL A 74 8.76 0.78 -1.72
CA VAL A 74 9.41 0.35 -0.47
C VAL A 74 8.65 -0.83 0.15
N TRP A 75 7.31 -0.73 0.23
CA TRP A 75 6.50 -1.84 0.74
C TRP A 75 6.68 -3.11 -0.10
N ARG A 76 6.67 -2.99 -1.43
CA ARG A 76 6.84 -4.14 -2.34
C ARG A 76 8.18 -4.84 -2.15
N GLU A 77 9.27 -4.09 -2.03
CA GLU A 77 10.61 -4.64 -1.76
C GLU A 77 10.61 -5.45 -0.45
N MET A 78 10.05 -4.89 0.63
CA MET A 78 9.92 -5.59 1.91
C MET A 78 9.03 -6.83 1.82
N ALA A 79 7.90 -6.75 1.10
CA ALA A 79 7.01 -7.88 0.92
C ALA A 79 7.66 -9.02 0.13
N LEU A 80 8.39 -8.72 -0.94
CA LEU A 80 9.14 -9.71 -1.71
C LEU A 80 10.28 -10.34 -0.92
N ALA A 81 11.01 -9.56 -0.11
CA ALA A 81 12.02 -10.08 0.79
C ALA A 81 11.41 -11.05 1.82
N THR A 82 10.29 -10.67 2.43
CA THR A 82 9.57 -11.53 3.38
C THR A 82 9.02 -12.80 2.73
N ILE A 83 8.52 -12.73 1.49
CA ILE A 83 8.10 -13.92 0.72
C ILE A 83 9.29 -14.87 0.52
N LYS A 84 10.47 -14.33 0.19
CA LYS A 84 11.70 -15.11 0.02
C LYS A 84 12.16 -15.76 1.33
N GLU A 85 12.05 -15.04 2.46
CA GLU A 85 12.30 -15.61 3.79
C GLU A 85 11.35 -16.77 4.09
N CYS A 86 10.05 -16.64 3.78
CA CYS A 86 9.08 -17.71 3.93
C CYS A 86 9.44 -18.93 3.08
N GLU A 87 9.92 -18.73 1.86
CA GLU A 87 10.37 -19.80 0.97
C GLU A 87 11.54 -20.59 1.56
N PHE A 88 12.49 -19.88 2.17
CA PHE A 88 13.67 -20.51 2.77
C PHE A 88 13.32 -21.41 3.98
N VAL A 89 12.27 -21.08 4.74
CA VAL A 89 11.82 -21.84 5.93
C VAL A 89 10.56 -22.69 5.67
N ASP A 90 10.22 -22.92 4.40
CA ASP A 90 9.07 -23.72 3.95
C ASP A 90 7.75 -23.31 4.62
N LYS A 91 7.47 -22.00 4.67
CA LYS A 91 6.21 -21.45 5.16
C LYS A 91 5.41 -20.79 4.05
N LEU A 92 4.07 -20.91 4.11
CA LEU A 92 3.19 -20.27 3.14
C LEU A 92 3.08 -18.76 3.41
N PRO A 93 3.52 -17.87 2.50
CA PRO A 93 3.27 -16.45 2.66
C PRO A 93 1.80 -16.12 2.35
N ILE A 94 1.16 -15.42 3.29
CA ILE A 94 -0.25 -14.99 3.22
C ILE A 94 -0.28 -13.48 3.28
N ILE A 95 -0.40 -12.84 2.13
CA ILE A 95 -0.55 -11.38 2.01
C ILE A 95 -1.96 -10.99 2.45
N CYS A 96 -2.09 -10.15 3.47
CA CYS A 96 -3.38 -9.75 4.01
C CYS A 96 -3.51 -8.22 4.11
N GLY A 97 -4.50 -7.63 3.46
CA GLY A 97 -4.74 -6.19 3.56
C GLY A 97 -5.79 -5.63 2.62
N GLY A 98 -6.08 -4.33 2.82
CA GLY A 98 -7.08 -3.58 2.06
C GLY A 98 -6.49 -2.57 1.06
N THR A 99 -5.17 -2.36 1.05
CA THR A 99 -4.54 -1.37 0.16
C THR A 99 -4.39 -1.94 -1.25
N GLY A 100 -5.39 -1.67 -2.10
CA GLY A 100 -5.44 -2.20 -3.47
C GLY A 100 -4.21 -1.85 -4.30
N LEU A 101 -3.60 -0.68 -4.06
CA LEU A 101 -2.37 -0.27 -4.72
C LEU A 101 -1.20 -1.20 -4.38
N TYR A 102 -1.04 -1.59 -3.11
CA TYR A 102 0.00 -2.53 -2.68
C TYR A 102 -0.19 -3.89 -3.36
N ILE A 103 -1.41 -4.41 -3.33
CA ILE A 103 -1.74 -5.70 -3.94
C ILE A 103 -1.50 -5.66 -5.44
N LYS A 104 -1.98 -4.62 -6.13
CA LYS A 104 -1.74 -4.45 -7.57
C LYS A 104 -0.25 -4.47 -7.90
N PHE A 105 0.56 -3.71 -7.20
CA PHE A 105 2.00 -3.62 -7.45
C PHE A 105 2.81 -4.85 -6.99
N LEU A 106 2.25 -5.69 -6.12
CA LEU A 106 2.84 -7.00 -5.82
C LEU A 106 2.56 -8.02 -6.94
N LEU A 107 1.35 -7.99 -7.49
CA LEU A 107 0.91 -8.91 -8.55
C LEU A 107 1.46 -8.52 -9.93
N ASP A 108 1.56 -7.22 -10.17
CA ASP A 108 2.11 -6.63 -11.38
C ASP A 108 3.48 -6.04 -11.06
N GLU A 109 4.48 -6.24 -11.90
CA GLU A 109 5.77 -5.57 -11.70
C GLU A 109 5.62 -4.06 -11.90
N LEU A 110 6.36 -3.29 -11.10
CA LEU A 110 6.44 -1.84 -11.25
C LEU A 110 7.15 -1.49 -12.56
N SER A 111 6.67 -0.46 -13.25
CA SER A 111 7.48 0.22 -14.25
C SER A 111 8.83 0.62 -13.61
N ALA A 112 9.93 0.32 -14.28
CA ALA A 112 11.29 0.56 -13.77
C ALA A 112 11.65 2.06 -13.69
N ILE A 113 10.78 2.86 -13.07
CA ILE A 113 11.04 4.29 -12.83
C ILE A 113 12.10 4.39 -11.75
N PRO A 114 13.23 5.09 -12.01
CA PRO A 114 14.28 5.29 -11.03
C PRO A 114 13.78 5.97 -9.75
N LYS A 115 14.53 5.77 -8.65
CA LYS A 115 14.25 6.45 -7.39
C LYS A 115 14.40 7.96 -7.57
N ILE A 116 13.36 8.70 -7.22
CA ILE A 116 13.36 10.17 -7.31
C ILE A 116 14.17 10.75 -6.13
N PRO A 117 15.16 11.61 -6.40
CA PRO A 117 15.91 12.30 -5.36
C PRO A 117 15.01 13.20 -4.50
N ASN A 118 15.34 13.34 -3.22
CA ASN A 118 14.55 14.19 -2.31
C ASN A 118 14.64 15.68 -2.70
N SER A 119 15.74 16.13 -3.30
CA SER A 119 15.88 17.49 -3.85
C SER A 119 14.82 17.78 -4.92
N ILE A 120 14.60 16.85 -5.85
CA ILE A 120 13.56 17.00 -6.90
C ILE A 120 12.15 17.01 -6.30
N LYS A 121 11.89 16.21 -5.27
CA LYS A 121 10.59 16.24 -4.57
C LYS A 121 10.36 17.57 -3.86
N LEU A 122 11.39 18.14 -3.27
CA LEU A 122 11.30 19.44 -2.61
C LEU A 122 11.08 20.55 -3.67
N GLU A 123 11.85 20.54 -4.77
CA GLU A 123 11.68 21.48 -5.88
C GLU A 123 10.24 21.43 -6.43
N ALA A 124 9.70 20.23 -6.64
CA ALA A 124 8.33 20.04 -7.12
C ALA A 124 7.29 20.67 -6.18
N ARG A 125 7.44 20.48 -4.87
CA ARG A 125 6.52 21.04 -3.87
C ARG A 125 6.58 22.57 -3.82
N LEU A 126 7.78 23.12 -3.79
CA LEU A 126 7.97 24.58 -3.79
C LEU A 126 7.40 25.22 -5.06
N GLU A 127 7.60 24.59 -6.22
CA GLU A 127 7.06 25.09 -7.48
C GLU A 127 5.53 24.99 -7.49
N LEU A 128 4.94 23.89 -7.00
CA LEU A 128 3.49 23.77 -6.88
C LEU A 128 2.90 24.84 -5.94
N GLU A 129 3.57 25.14 -4.83
CA GLU A 129 3.15 26.20 -3.90
C GLU A 129 3.23 27.58 -4.55
N ARG A 130 4.25 27.83 -5.38
CA ARG A 130 4.49 29.10 -6.04
C ARG A 130 3.45 29.42 -7.13
N ILE A 131 3.10 28.43 -7.99
CA ILE A 131 2.24 28.66 -9.18
C ILE A 131 0.83 28.09 -9.06
N GLY A 132 0.55 27.37 -7.99
CA GLY A 132 -0.75 26.70 -7.75
C GLY A 132 -0.99 25.49 -8.65
N ASN A 133 -2.12 24.82 -8.44
CA ASN A 133 -2.40 23.54 -9.11
C ASN A 133 -2.62 23.70 -10.63
N GLU A 134 -3.26 24.78 -11.06
CA GLU A 134 -3.51 25.04 -12.48
C GLU A 134 -2.22 25.36 -13.22
N GLY A 135 -1.45 26.31 -12.70
CA GLY A 135 -0.14 26.64 -13.27
C GLY A 135 0.82 25.45 -13.29
N PHE A 136 0.78 24.60 -12.27
CA PHE A 136 1.61 23.40 -12.25
C PHE A 136 1.17 22.35 -13.29
N ARG A 137 -0.14 22.21 -13.53
CA ARG A 137 -0.65 21.37 -14.62
C ARG A 137 -0.23 21.90 -15.99
N ASP A 138 -0.25 23.21 -16.19
CA ASP A 138 0.19 23.84 -17.45
C ASP A 138 1.71 23.68 -17.64
N LEU A 139 2.47 23.77 -16.54
CA LEU A 139 3.90 23.46 -16.55
C LEU A 139 4.16 22.00 -16.94
N LEU A 140 3.41 21.06 -16.36
CA LEU A 140 3.49 19.63 -16.70
C LEU A 140 3.11 19.37 -18.15
N ALA A 141 2.11 20.09 -18.71
CA ALA A 141 1.65 19.91 -20.07
C ALA A 141 2.76 20.15 -21.12
N LYS A 142 3.76 20.99 -20.81
CA LYS A 142 4.91 21.24 -21.68
C LYS A 142 5.83 20.02 -21.84
N SER A 143 5.85 19.14 -20.86
CA SER A 143 6.75 17.96 -20.83
C SER A 143 6.01 16.62 -20.92
N ASP A 144 4.79 16.54 -20.40
CA ASP A 144 3.93 15.35 -20.43
C ASP A 144 2.45 15.77 -20.67
N PRO A 145 2.09 16.15 -21.90
CA PRO A 145 0.73 16.57 -22.22
C PRO A 145 -0.30 15.46 -21.98
N VAL A 146 0.10 14.20 -22.15
CA VAL A 146 -0.78 13.04 -21.95
C VAL A 146 -1.16 12.90 -20.48
N SER A 147 -0.19 13.00 -19.57
CA SER A 147 -0.48 12.96 -18.13
C SER A 147 -1.23 14.20 -17.66
N ALA A 148 -0.87 15.39 -18.14
CA ALA A 148 -1.55 16.64 -17.79
C ALA A 148 -3.04 16.63 -18.19
N ALA A 149 -3.38 16.05 -19.32
CA ALA A 149 -4.78 15.92 -19.78
C ALA A 149 -5.59 14.91 -18.92
N LYS A 150 -4.95 13.85 -18.41
CA LYS A 150 -5.62 12.81 -17.62
C LYS A 150 -5.72 13.14 -16.14
N ILE A 151 -4.80 13.93 -15.59
CA ILE A 151 -4.74 14.24 -14.16
C ILE A 151 -5.66 15.43 -13.87
N LYS A 152 -6.58 15.25 -12.92
CA LYS A 152 -7.43 16.36 -12.45
C LYS A 152 -6.58 17.40 -11.73
N THR A 153 -6.89 18.69 -11.91
CA THR A 153 -6.14 19.82 -11.33
C THR A 153 -6.04 19.73 -9.79
N GLY A 154 -7.04 19.18 -9.12
CA GLY A 154 -7.02 18.98 -7.67
C GLY A 154 -6.14 17.80 -7.18
N ASP A 155 -5.66 16.91 -8.07
CA ASP A 155 -4.84 15.76 -7.69
C ASP A 155 -3.34 16.13 -7.64
N LYS A 156 -3.00 16.89 -6.60
CA LYS A 156 -1.64 17.38 -6.35
C LYS A 156 -0.59 16.27 -6.38
N ASN A 157 -0.90 15.11 -5.78
CA ASN A 157 0.07 14.02 -5.66
C ASN A 157 0.43 13.43 -7.02
N ARG A 158 -0.54 13.29 -7.91
CA ARG A 158 -0.28 12.80 -9.28
C ARG A 158 0.42 13.84 -10.15
N LEU A 159 0.08 15.11 -10.01
CA LEU A 159 0.78 16.19 -10.70
C LEU A 159 2.26 16.23 -10.30
N LEU A 160 2.54 16.26 -8.99
CA LEU A 160 3.90 16.22 -8.46
C LEU A 160 4.65 15.00 -8.99
N ARG A 161 4.05 13.80 -8.87
CA ARG A 161 4.69 12.56 -9.33
C ARG A 161 5.07 12.58 -10.81
N ALA A 162 4.19 13.07 -11.68
CA ALA A 162 4.46 13.13 -13.11
C ALA A 162 5.63 14.07 -13.42
N TRP A 163 5.66 15.23 -12.79
CA TRP A 163 6.74 16.21 -12.95
C TRP A 163 8.07 15.72 -12.38
N GLU A 164 8.07 15.14 -11.19
CA GLU A 164 9.25 14.53 -10.55
C GLU A 164 9.90 13.46 -11.43
N VAL A 165 9.08 12.60 -12.05
CA VAL A 165 9.56 11.55 -12.96
C VAL A 165 10.22 12.17 -14.16
N PHE A 166 9.59 13.17 -14.79
CA PHE A 166 10.16 13.86 -15.94
C PHE A 166 11.49 14.55 -15.59
N LYS A 167 11.54 15.30 -14.49
CA LYS A 167 12.75 15.99 -14.04
C LYS A 167 13.91 15.05 -13.75
N THR A 168 13.61 13.86 -13.23
CA THR A 168 14.64 12.87 -12.86
C THR A 168 15.14 12.09 -14.08
N THR A 169 14.25 11.79 -15.03
CA THR A 169 14.54 10.80 -16.09
C THR A 169 14.59 11.39 -17.50
N ALA A 170 14.25 12.66 -17.64
CA ALA A 170 14.02 13.33 -18.92
C ALA A 170 12.96 12.63 -19.82
N LYS A 171 12.15 11.74 -19.24
CA LYS A 171 11.07 11.02 -19.92
C LYS A 171 9.77 11.20 -19.18
N PRO A 172 8.64 11.47 -19.88
CA PRO A 172 7.35 11.69 -19.25
C PRO A 172 6.84 10.43 -18.55
N LEU A 173 5.98 10.59 -17.54
CA LEU A 173 5.37 9.48 -16.83
C LEU A 173 4.52 8.60 -17.77
N SER A 174 3.86 9.22 -18.76
CA SER A 174 3.12 8.52 -19.82
C SER A 174 3.98 7.51 -20.57
N TYR A 175 5.21 7.87 -20.92
CA TYR A 175 6.17 6.96 -21.56
C TYR A 175 6.47 5.71 -20.73
N TRP A 176 6.61 5.86 -19.39
CA TRP A 176 6.85 4.74 -18.49
C TRP A 176 5.64 3.83 -18.35
N HIS A 177 4.42 4.41 -18.39
CA HIS A 177 3.17 3.64 -18.32
C HIS A 177 2.92 2.82 -19.59
N GLU A 178 3.24 3.35 -20.78
CA GLU A 178 3.07 2.65 -22.06
C GLU A 178 4.05 1.48 -22.21
N ARG A 179 5.26 1.65 -21.71
CA ARG A 179 6.29 0.62 -21.78
C ARG A 179 6.20 -0.42 -20.65
N TYR A 180 5.24 -0.27 -19.77
CA TYR A 180 4.99 -1.25 -18.74
C TYR A 180 4.56 -2.58 -19.39
N LYS A 181 5.49 -3.53 -19.49
CA LYS A 181 5.18 -4.91 -19.85
C LYS A 181 4.96 -5.70 -18.57
N LYS A 182 3.78 -6.32 -18.47
CA LYS A 182 3.50 -7.27 -17.40
C LYS A 182 4.54 -8.39 -17.46
N GLN A 183 5.48 -8.39 -16.52
CA GLN A 183 6.46 -9.48 -16.44
C GLN A 183 5.83 -10.64 -15.66
N ASN A 184 6.19 -11.86 -16.05
CA ASN A 184 5.76 -13.05 -15.31
C ASN A 184 6.49 -13.09 -13.97
N THR A 185 5.77 -12.91 -12.88
CA THR A 185 6.32 -13.08 -11.54
C THR A 185 6.72 -14.55 -11.34
N GLN A 186 7.85 -14.79 -10.67
CA GLN A 186 8.31 -16.15 -10.31
C GLN A 186 7.36 -16.84 -9.31
N HIS A 187 6.42 -16.08 -8.72
CA HIS A 187 5.48 -16.55 -7.73
C HIS A 187 4.09 -16.80 -8.31
N LYS A 188 3.46 -17.90 -7.91
CA LYS A 188 2.07 -18.20 -8.24
C LYS A 188 1.14 -17.63 -7.17
N PHE A 189 0.39 -16.59 -7.51
CA PHE A 189 -0.52 -15.92 -6.59
C PHE A 189 -1.93 -16.51 -6.64
N PHE A 190 -2.44 -16.94 -5.48
CA PHE A 190 -3.83 -17.34 -5.28
C PHE A 190 -4.57 -16.20 -4.58
N LYS A 191 -5.66 -15.72 -5.15
CA LYS A 191 -6.37 -14.52 -4.69
C LYS A 191 -7.70 -14.89 -4.07
N VAL A 192 -7.96 -14.37 -2.87
CA VAL A 192 -9.24 -14.47 -2.16
C VAL A 192 -9.72 -13.04 -1.91
N LEU A 193 -10.88 -12.69 -2.46
CA LEU A 193 -11.53 -11.41 -2.24
C LEU A 193 -12.72 -11.62 -1.30
N LEU A 194 -12.68 -10.97 -0.13
CA LEU A 194 -13.78 -10.96 0.82
C LEU A 194 -14.66 -9.73 0.57
N MET A 195 -15.90 -9.96 0.16
CA MET A 195 -16.89 -8.91 -0.16
C MET A 195 -18.22 -9.21 0.56
N PRO A 196 -18.31 -9.00 1.88
CA PRO A 196 -19.58 -9.15 2.58
C PRO A 196 -20.59 -8.09 2.14
N ASN A 197 -21.86 -8.31 2.42
CA ASN A 197 -22.93 -7.34 2.16
C ASN A 197 -22.65 -6.03 2.91
N ARG A 198 -23.07 -4.90 2.34
CA ARG A 198 -22.80 -3.56 2.91
C ARG A 198 -23.33 -3.40 4.34
N GLU A 199 -24.51 -3.94 4.63
CA GLU A 199 -25.12 -3.87 5.97
C GLU A 199 -24.24 -4.56 7.02
N VAL A 200 -23.76 -5.77 6.71
CA VAL A 200 -22.82 -6.52 7.58
C VAL A 200 -21.54 -5.73 7.75
N LEU A 201 -21.00 -5.18 6.65
CA LEU A 201 -19.75 -4.43 6.67
C LEU A 201 -19.85 -3.17 7.56
N TYR A 202 -20.96 -2.42 7.44
CA TYR A 202 -21.19 -1.23 8.27
C TYR A 202 -21.33 -1.61 9.74
N SER A 203 -22.16 -2.61 10.05
CA SER A 203 -22.30 -3.10 11.42
C SER A 203 -20.95 -3.51 12.03
N ASP A 204 -20.11 -4.20 11.27
CA ASP A 204 -18.78 -4.62 11.75
C ASP A 204 -17.80 -3.45 11.87
N CYS A 205 -17.91 -2.43 11.02
CA CYS A 205 -17.14 -1.18 11.16
C CYS A 205 -17.55 -0.42 12.43
N ASP A 206 -18.85 -0.31 12.71
CA ASP A 206 -19.37 0.37 13.91
C ASP A 206 -18.93 -0.35 15.20
N LYS A 207 -19.06 -1.67 15.24
CA LYS A 207 -18.55 -2.49 16.37
C LYS A 207 -17.05 -2.29 16.57
N ARG A 208 -16.29 -2.28 15.48
CA ARG A 208 -14.85 -2.08 15.52
C ARG A 208 -14.50 -0.68 16.05
N PHE A 209 -15.21 0.35 15.64
CA PHE A 209 -15.02 1.71 16.15
C PHE A 209 -15.28 1.78 17.66
N LEU A 210 -16.40 1.20 18.14
CA LEU A 210 -16.68 1.13 19.56
C LEU A 210 -15.59 0.38 20.34
N ASN A 211 -15.07 -0.69 19.79
CA ASN A 211 -13.94 -1.41 20.40
C ASN A 211 -12.67 -0.54 20.48
N PHE A 212 -12.40 0.30 19.48
CA PHE A 212 -11.28 1.21 19.53
C PHE A 212 -11.43 2.27 20.64
N VAL A 213 -12.64 2.83 20.80
CA VAL A 213 -12.95 3.74 21.89
C VAL A 213 -12.74 3.07 23.25
N ASN A 214 -13.22 1.84 23.42
CA ASN A 214 -13.03 1.05 24.64
C ASN A 214 -11.56 0.71 24.95
N GLN A 215 -10.72 0.62 23.91
CA GLN A 215 -9.26 0.45 24.02
C GLN A 215 -8.50 1.74 24.30
N GLY A 216 -9.21 2.85 24.49
CA GLY A 216 -8.61 4.15 24.81
C GLY A 216 -8.35 5.04 23.60
N LEU A 217 -8.96 4.77 22.42
CA LEU A 217 -8.96 5.73 21.34
C LEU A 217 -9.76 6.96 21.78
N SER A 218 -9.11 8.11 21.82
CA SER A 218 -9.77 9.38 22.09
C SER A 218 -9.65 10.32 20.89
N LEU A 219 -10.50 11.34 20.84
CA LEU A 219 -10.46 12.38 19.81
C LEU A 219 -9.13 13.16 19.78
N ILE A 220 -8.31 13.07 20.85
CA ILE A 220 -6.98 13.67 20.92
C ILE A 220 -5.98 12.88 20.03
N HIS A 221 -6.28 11.64 19.67
CA HIS A 221 -5.45 10.77 18.83
C HIS A 221 -5.88 10.76 17.35
N ILE A 222 -6.92 11.50 17.03
CA ILE A 222 -7.43 11.73 15.68
C ILE A 222 -7.09 13.16 15.26
#